data_27a714aa6821bd68edadd31f73d6806f
#
_entry.id   27a714aa6821bd68edadd31f73d6806f
#
_cell.length_a   1.000
_cell.length_b   1.000
_cell.length_c   1.000
_cell.angle_alpha   90.00
_cell.angle_beta   90.00
_cell.angle_gamma   90.00
#
_symmetry.space_group_name_H-M   'P 1'
#
loop_
_entity.id
_entity.type
_entity.pdbx_description
1 polymer ?
#
loop_
_entity_poly.entity_id
_entity_poly.type
_entity_poly.pdbx_seq_one_letter_code
_entity_poly.pdbx_strand_id
1 'polypeptide(L)'
;NFISFEDGDNLMYITLTVIIYFLGYYGIKQKPILSNDNPISQIETAPTQKPKYATSSLKDGEKEILIQRLTKSMEKEKPYLNENLTLKELADKLETSPNNLSQIINERFSKNFYEFINEYRINEVKSLLIDPEYSHYSMLGIAFECGFNSKSTFNSVFKQFTGKTPSEFKKSAFDFSE
;
A
#
# COMPACT_ATOMS: atom_id res chain seq x y z
N ASN A 1 -49.17 -37.03 -30.03
CA ASN A 1 -48.18 -36.05 -29.61
C ASN A 1 -47.11 -36.76 -28.83
N PHE A 2 -46.18 -37.38 -29.57
CA PHE A 2 -44.95 -37.93 -29.02
C PHE A 2 -43.95 -36.80 -29.03
N ILE A 3 -43.69 -36.20 -27.87
CA ILE A 3 -42.43 -35.46 -27.64
C ILE A 3 -41.40 -36.58 -27.50
N SER A 4 -40.55 -36.74 -28.52
CA SER A 4 -39.54 -37.77 -28.54
C SER A 4 -38.52 -37.48 -27.45
N PHE A 5 -38.04 -38.54 -26.78
CA PHE A 5 -37.04 -38.45 -25.70
C PHE A 5 -35.74 -37.73 -26.13
N GLU A 6 -35.49 -37.62 -27.45
CA GLU A 6 -34.35 -36.91 -28.04
C GLU A 6 -34.41 -35.38 -27.90
N ASP A 7 -35.63 -34.79 -27.80
CA ASP A 7 -35.76 -33.32 -27.66
C ASP A 7 -35.44 -32.85 -26.26
N GLY A 8 -35.65 -33.71 -25.24
CA GLY A 8 -35.31 -33.41 -23.82
C GLY A 8 -33.81 -33.38 -23.58
N ASP A 9 -33.08 -34.30 -24.20
CA ASP A 9 -31.61 -34.37 -24.04
C ASP A 9 -30.95 -33.19 -24.77
N ASN A 10 -31.43 -32.78 -25.92
CA ASN A 10 -30.95 -31.60 -26.65
C ASN A 10 -31.18 -30.31 -25.84
N LEU A 11 -32.31 -30.16 -25.14
CA LEU A 11 -32.60 -29.01 -24.30
C LEU A 11 -31.66 -28.96 -23.07
N MET A 12 -31.35 -30.11 -22.51
CA MET A 12 -30.41 -30.22 -21.38
C MET A 12 -28.98 -29.82 -21.81
N TYR A 13 -28.51 -30.27 -22.98
CA TYR A 13 -27.19 -29.88 -23.49
C TYR A 13 -27.11 -28.40 -23.83
N ILE A 14 -28.18 -27.81 -24.40
CA ILE A 14 -28.22 -26.36 -24.66
C ILE A 14 -28.16 -25.57 -23.38
N THR A 15 -28.93 -25.93 -22.34
CA THR A 15 -28.90 -25.23 -21.05
C THR A 15 -27.54 -25.34 -20.36
N LEU A 16 -26.92 -26.52 -20.39
CA LEU A 16 -25.59 -26.73 -19.84
C LEU A 16 -24.53 -25.87 -20.54
N THR A 17 -24.61 -25.82 -21.89
CA THR A 17 -23.69 -25.00 -22.69
C THR A 17 -23.83 -23.51 -22.37
N VAL A 18 -25.06 -23.01 -22.25
CA VAL A 18 -25.32 -21.61 -21.85
C VAL A 18 -24.78 -21.32 -20.47
N ILE A 19 -24.96 -22.22 -19.50
CA ILE A 19 -24.43 -22.06 -18.15
C ILE A 19 -22.90 -22.02 -18.16
N ILE A 20 -22.23 -22.93 -18.87
CA ILE A 20 -20.76 -22.96 -18.99
C ILE A 20 -20.26 -21.68 -19.64
N TYR A 21 -20.92 -21.22 -20.72
CA TYR A 21 -20.54 -19.97 -21.38
C TYR A 21 -20.71 -18.75 -20.45
N PHE A 22 -21.82 -18.74 -19.69
CA PHE A 22 -22.11 -17.68 -18.73
C PHE A 22 -21.06 -17.65 -17.60
N LEU A 23 -20.74 -18.81 -17.02
CA LEU A 23 -19.71 -18.93 -16.00
C LEU A 23 -18.32 -18.56 -16.55
N GLY A 24 -18.00 -18.96 -17.76
CA GLY A 24 -16.75 -18.58 -18.42
C GLY A 24 -16.66 -17.07 -18.69
N TYR A 25 -17.73 -16.47 -19.22
CA TYR A 25 -17.79 -15.04 -19.47
C TYR A 25 -17.69 -14.20 -18.20
N TYR A 26 -18.43 -14.57 -17.15
CA TYR A 26 -18.36 -13.86 -15.88
C TYR A 26 -17.06 -14.17 -15.10
N GLY A 27 -16.51 -15.40 -15.24
CA GLY A 27 -15.21 -15.75 -14.68
C GLY A 27 -14.07 -14.92 -15.26
N ILE A 28 -14.09 -14.62 -16.56
CA ILE A 28 -13.10 -13.74 -17.22
C ILE A 28 -13.31 -12.27 -16.82
N LYS A 29 -14.56 -11.84 -16.59
CA LYS A 29 -14.88 -10.48 -16.15
C LYS A 29 -14.69 -10.24 -14.64
N GLN A 30 -14.61 -11.29 -13.83
CA GLN A 30 -14.23 -11.12 -12.44
C GLN A 30 -12.80 -10.56 -12.41
N LYS A 31 -12.64 -9.38 -11.79
CA LYS A 31 -11.31 -8.93 -11.35
C LYS A 31 -10.71 -10.07 -10.54
N PRO A 32 -9.47 -10.49 -10.80
CA PRO A 32 -8.87 -11.60 -10.10
C PRO A 32 -8.95 -11.33 -8.59
N ILE A 33 -9.80 -12.09 -7.88
CA ILE A 33 -9.94 -12.06 -6.41
C ILE A 33 -8.62 -12.55 -5.76
N LEU A 34 -7.77 -13.19 -6.56
CA LEU A 34 -6.40 -13.56 -6.24
C LEU A 34 -5.35 -12.61 -6.83
N SER A 35 -5.73 -11.43 -7.37
CA SER A 35 -4.76 -10.37 -7.32
C SER A 35 -4.48 -10.19 -5.84
N ASN A 36 -3.36 -10.77 -5.41
CA ASN A 36 -2.71 -10.34 -4.20
C ASN A 36 -2.94 -8.83 -4.13
N ASP A 37 -3.80 -8.40 -3.22
CA ASP A 37 -3.81 -7.03 -2.75
C ASP A 37 -2.49 -6.81 -1.98
N ASN A 38 -1.39 -7.15 -2.65
CA ASN A 38 -0.12 -6.55 -2.36
C ASN A 38 -0.31 -5.10 -2.80
N PRO A 39 -0.38 -4.17 -1.87
CA PRO A 39 -0.38 -2.75 -2.22
C PRO A 39 0.85 -2.36 -3.05
N ILE A 40 1.80 -3.27 -3.22
CA ILE A 40 3.00 -3.18 -4.06
C ILE A 40 2.70 -3.39 -5.54
N SER A 41 1.63 -4.13 -5.93
CA SER A 41 1.28 -4.32 -7.35
C SER A 41 0.53 -3.12 -7.96
N GLN A 42 0.20 -2.11 -7.17
CA GLN A 42 -0.25 -0.81 -7.66
C GLN A 42 0.91 0.20 -7.85
N ILE A 43 2.15 -0.27 -7.75
CA ILE A 43 3.26 0.40 -8.41
C ILE A 43 3.17 0.01 -9.89
N GLU A 44 2.08 0.40 -10.54
CA GLU A 44 2.14 0.67 -11.96
C GLU A 44 3.24 1.69 -12.12
N THR A 45 4.32 1.27 -12.76
CA THR A 45 5.24 2.15 -13.43
C THR A 45 4.38 3.09 -14.26
N ALA A 46 3.98 4.20 -13.64
CA ALA A 46 3.31 5.26 -14.35
C ALA A 46 4.27 5.68 -15.45
N PRO A 47 3.91 5.52 -16.75
CA PRO A 47 4.66 6.15 -17.79
C PRO A 47 4.67 7.63 -17.44
N THR A 48 5.80 8.28 -17.60
CA THR A 48 6.05 9.70 -17.48
C THR A 48 4.87 10.50 -18.05
N GLN A 49 3.81 10.65 -17.26
CA GLN A 49 2.64 11.43 -17.64
C GLN A 49 2.88 12.85 -17.19
N LYS A 50 2.74 13.77 -18.14
CA LYS A 50 2.63 15.22 -18.00
C LYS A 50 1.94 15.58 -16.67
N PRO A 51 2.32 16.69 -16.02
CA PRO A 51 1.91 17.02 -14.67
C PRO A 51 0.38 17.03 -14.56
N LYS A 52 -0.15 16.01 -13.88
CA LYS A 52 -1.59 15.82 -13.55
C LYS A 52 -2.12 16.93 -12.64
N TYR A 53 -1.25 17.84 -12.23
CA TYR A 53 -1.48 18.88 -11.23
C TYR A 53 -1.54 20.29 -11.80
N ALA A 54 -1.95 20.45 -13.09
CA ALA A 54 -2.03 21.76 -13.75
C ALA A 54 -3.01 22.76 -13.10
N THR A 55 -3.62 22.43 -11.97
CA THR A 55 -4.60 23.25 -11.25
C THR A 55 -4.40 23.30 -9.73
N SER A 56 -3.18 23.13 -9.23
CA SER A 56 -2.92 23.44 -7.82
C SER A 56 -2.78 24.94 -7.65
N SER A 57 -3.70 25.54 -6.92
CA SER A 57 -3.74 26.98 -6.63
C SER A 57 -2.87 27.38 -5.42
N LEU A 58 -2.04 26.44 -4.88
CA LEU A 58 -1.18 26.76 -3.75
C LEU A 58 -0.06 27.71 -4.16
N LYS A 59 0.00 28.85 -3.50
CA LYS A 59 1.12 29.77 -3.60
C LYS A 59 2.37 29.17 -2.94
N ASP A 60 3.56 29.56 -3.38
CA ASP A 60 4.81 28.99 -2.86
C ASP A 60 4.96 29.10 -1.34
N GLY A 61 4.47 30.20 -0.74
CA GLY A 61 4.45 30.36 0.72
C GLY A 61 3.51 29.37 1.44
N GLU A 62 2.37 29.02 0.83
CA GLU A 62 1.43 28.05 1.39
C GLU A 62 1.99 26.61 1.30
N LYS A 63 2.74 26.33 0.24
CA LYS A 63 3.44 25.04 0.09
C LYS A 63 4.44 24.81 1.22
N GLU A 64 5.27 25.82 1.51
CA GLU A 64 6.28 25.70 2.56
C GLU A 64 5.66 25.51 3.96
N ILE A 65 4.59 26.24 4.26
CA ILE A 65 3.83 26.05 5.52
C ILE A 65 3.28 24.63 5.61
N LEU A 66 2.72 24.10 4.52
CA LEU A 66 2.16 22.75 4.52
C LEU A 66 3.25 21.68 4.66
N ILE A 67 4.43 21.87 4.05
CA ILE A 67 5.60 21.00 4.22
C ILE A 67 6.01 20.96 5.69
N GLN A 68 6.12 22.12 6.34
CA GLN A 68 6.48 22.20 7.76
C GLN A 68 5.43 21.52 8.67
N ARG A 69 4.14 21.72 8.41
CA ARG A 69 3.05 21.04 9.14
C ARG A 69 3.13 19.52 8.94
N LEU A 70 3.33 19.06 7.72
CA LEU A 70 3.47 17.64 7.40
C LEU A 70 4.65 17.03 8.16
N THR A 71 5.83 17.60 8.05
CA THR A 71 7.05 17.10 8.71
C THR A 71 6.87 17.06 10.23
N LYS A 72 6.35 18.15 10.81
CA LYS A 72 6.07 18.23 12.25
C LYS A 72 5.07 17.18 12.72
N SER A 73 4.00 16.95 11.94
CA SER A 73 3.01 15.91 12.26
C SER A 73 3.64 14.51 12.20
N MET A 74 4.44 14.23 11.17
CA MET A 74 5.13 12.94 11.04
C MET A 74 6.10 12.67 12.19
N GLU A 75 6.84 13.68 12.67
CA GLU A 75 7.82 13.53 13.75
C GLU A 75 7.17 13.44 15.14
N LYS A 76 6.15 14.29 15.41
CA LYS A 76 5.58 14.41 16.76
C LYS A 76 4.40 13.51 17.02
N GLU A 77 3.50 13.40 16.05
CA GLU A 77 2.23 12.70 16.21
C GLU A 77 2.26 11.29 15.62
N LYS A 78 3.27 11.02 14.78
CA LYS A 78 3.52 9.71 14.16
C LYS A 78 2.26 9.06 13.54
N PRO A 79 1.49 9.78 12.70
CA PRO A 79 0.25 9.24 12.15
C PRO A 79 0.47 7.96 11.34
N TYR A 80 1.68 7.73 10.84
CA TYR A 80 2.07 6.54 10.10
C TYR A 80 1.98 5.24 10.91
N LEU A 81 1.90 5.31 12.26
CA LEU A 81 1.69 4.13 13.11
C LEU A 81 0.25 3.58 12.98
N ASN A 82 -0.69 4.38 12.49
CA ASN A 82 -2.01 3.86 12.16
C ASN A 82 -1.94 3.02 10.86
N GLU A 83 -2.23 1.72 10.97
CA GLU A 83 -2.20 0.78 9.85
C GLU A 83 -3.17 1.15 8.72
N ASN A 84 -4.28 1.82 9.05
CA ASN A 84 -5.34 2.21 8.13
C ASN A 84 -5.21 3.66 7.61
N LEU A 85 -4.08 4.34 7.87
CA LEU A 85 -3.89 5.72 7.47
C LEU A 85 -4.05 5.91 5.95
N THR A 86 -4.97 6.78 5.58
CA THR A 86 -5.22 7.17 4.19
C THR A 86 -4.68 8.57 3.88
N LEU A 87 -4.44 8.84 2.59
CA LEU A 87 -4.06 10.18 2.13
C LEU A 87 -5.13 11.22 2.52
N LYS A 88 -6.42 10.85 2.48
CA LYS A 88 -7.52 11.74 2.85
C LYS A 88 -7.46 12.10 4.32
N GLU A 89 -7.32 11.12 5.21
CA GLU A 89 -7.23 11.35 6.66
C GLU A 89 -6.05 12.24 7.03
N LEU A 90 -4.88 12.01 6.40
CA LEU A 90 -3.71 12.86 6.64
C LEU A 90 -3.93 14.28 6.09
N ALA A 91 -4.57 14.43 4.95
CA ALA A 91 -4.90 15.73 4.38
C ALA A 91 -5.91 16.50 5.25
N ASP A 92 -6.96 15.83 5.72
CA ASP A 92 -7.98 16.40 6.63
C ASP A 92 -7.29 16.88 7.93
N LYS A 93 -6.38 16.08 8.50
CA LYS A 93 -5.61 16.44 9.69
C LYS A 93 -4.70 17.66 9.49
N LEU A 94 -4.18 17.83 8.30
CA LEU A 94 -3.31 18.96 7.92
C LEU A 94 -4.09 20.17 7.37
N GLU A 95 -5.42 20.10 7.40
CA GLU A 95 -6.34 21.16 6.89
C GLU A 95 -6.06 21.48 5.41
N THR A 96 -5.87 20.46 4.59
CA THR A 96 -5.59 20.60 3.16
C THR A 96 -6.37 19.58 2.32
N SER A 97 -6.33 19.74 1.00
CA SER A 97 -6.92 18.75 0.12
C SER A 97 -5.97 17.56 -0.13
N PRO A 98 -6.51 16.34 -0.37
CA PRO A 98 -5.67 15.19 -0.77
C PRO A 98 -4.81 15.46 -2.00
N ASN A 99 -5.32 16.24 -2.95
CA ASN A 99 -4.56 16.60 -4.16
C ASN A 99 -3.34 17.47 -3.83
N ASN A 100 -3.52 18.50 -2.99
CA ASN A 100 -2.43 19.36 -2.57
C ASN A 100 -1.37 18.60 -1.78
N LEU A 101 -1.81 17.73 -0.85
CA LEU A 101 -0.90 16.90 -0.07
C LEU A 101 -0.11 15.93 -0.96
N SER A 102 -0.80 15.24 -1.87
CA SER A 102 -0.15 14.33 -2.82
C SER A 102 0.87 15.06 -3.72
N GLN A 103 0.53 16.27 -4.18
CA GLN A 103 1.42 17.09 -4.97
C GLN A 103 2.69 17.45 -4.19
N ILE A 104 2.56 17.92 -2.95
CA ILE A 104 3.69 18.30 -2.10
C ILE A 104 4.58 17.10 -1.80
N ILE A 105 4.00 15.95 -1.47
CA ILE A 105 4.77 14.72 -1.23
C ILE A 105 5.58 14.38 -2.49
N ASN A 106 4.98 14.47 -3.65
CA ASN A 106 5.65 14.17 -4.91
C ASN A 106 6.73 15.20 -5.26
N GLU A 107 6.42 16.50 -5.20
CA GLU A 107 7.34 17.57 -5.57
C GLU A 107 8.53 17.69 -4.62
N ARG A 108 8.28 17.58 -3.29
CA ARG A 108 9.30 17.83 -2.27
C ARG A 108 10.12 16.60 -1.91
N PHE A 109 9.47 15.42 -1.88
CA PHE A 109 10.10 14.18 -1.43
C PHE A 109 10.35 13.18 -2.57
N SER A 110 9.87 13.47 -3.80
CA SER A 110 9.96 12.58 -4.97
C SER A 110 9.39 11.19 -4.73
N LYS A 111 8.30 11.11 -3.95
CA LYS A 111 7.64 9.87 -3.51
C LYS A 111 6.14 9.96 -3.72
N ASN A 112 5.49 8.82 -3.91
CA ASN A 112 4.07 8.74 -3.72
C ASN A 112 3.71 8.62 -2.22
N PHE A 113 2.42 8.73 -1.87
CA PHE A 113 1.96 8.68 -0.49
C PHE A 113 2.39 7.40 0.24
N TYR A 114 2.29 6.24 -0.43
CA TYR A 114 2.67 4.95 0.15
C TYR A 114 4.16 4.85 0.44
N GLU A 115 4.99 5.28 -0.49
CA GLU A 115 6.44 5.31 -0.32
C GLU A 115 6.84 6.24 0.81
N PHE A 116 6.20 7.42 0.88
CA PHE A 116 6.44 8.40 1.93
C PHE A 116 6.09 7.84 3.32
N ILE A 117 4.90 7.27 3.50
CA ILE A 117 4.49 6.68 4.78
C ILE A 117 5.35 5.48 5.16
N ASN A 118 5.60 4.58 4.19
CA ASN A 118 6.40 3.39 4.45
C ASN A 118 7.84 3.69 4.83
N GLU A 119 8.43 4.75 4.32
CA GLU A 119 9.77 5.18 4.75
C GLU A 119 9.79 5.53 6.25
N TYR A 120 8.81 6.29 6.73
CA TYR A 120 8.69 6.58 8.17
C TYR A 120 8.50 5.30 9.00
N ARG A 121 7.61 4.40 8.55
CA ARG A 121 7.39 3.10 9.19
C ARG A 121 8.67 2.26 9.25
N ILE A 122 9.43 2.18 8.16
CA ILE A 122 10.69 1.43 8.13
C ILE A 122 11.74 2.06 9.04
N ASN A 123 11.84 3.38 9.08
CA ASN A 123 12.76 4.05 9.98
C ASN A 123 12.40 3.81 11.46
N GLU A 124 11.12 3.80 11.81
CA GLU A 124 10.65 3.43 13.14
C GLU A 124 10.98 1.97 13.47
N VAL A 125 10.70 1.03 12.55
CA VAL A 125 11.09 -0.39 12.72
C VAL A 125 12.59 -0.53 12.96
N LYS A 126 13.43 0.14 12.18
CA LYS A 126 14.90 0.11 12.36
C LYS A 126 15.31 0.59 13.74
N SER A 127 14.68 1.65 14.24
CA SER A 127 14.93 2.19 15.58
C SER A 127 14.55 1.18 16.67
N LEU A 128 13.35 0.60 16.58
CA LEU A 128 12.87 -0.36 17.58
C LEU A 128 13.59 -1.72 17.52
N LEU A 129 14.12 -2.12 16.38
CA LEU A 129 14.87 -3.38 16.24
C LEU A 129 16.19 -3.39 17.02
N ILE A 130 16.79 -2.23 17.25
CA ILE A 130 18.06 -2.09 17.99
C ILE A 130 17.84 -1.61 19.40
N ASP A 131 16.61 -1.25 19.78
CA ASP A 131 16.27 -0.79 21.12
C ASP A 131 16.18 -1.98 22.10
N PRO A 132 16.96 -1.99 23.21
CA PRO A 132 16.90 -3.04 24.21
C PRO A 132 15.51 -3.27 24.81
N GLU A 133 14.70 -2.23 24.96
CA GLU A 133 13.33 -2.34 25.47
C GLU A 133 12.45 -3.24 24.60
N TYR A 134 12.71 -3.27 23.28
CA TYR A 134 11.96 -4.09 22.32
C TYR A 134 12.60 -5.45 22.04
N SER A 135 13.66 -5.84 22.79
CA SER A 135 14.36 -7.12 22.57
C SER A 135 13.46 -8.35 22.70
N HIS A 136 12.42 -8.26 23.52
CA HIS A 136 11.43 -9.33 23.75
C HIS A 136 10.30 -9.38 22.71
N TYR A 137 10.18 -8.35 21.84
CA TYR A 137 9.20 -8.36 20.76
C TYR A 137 9.64 -9.22 19.59
N SER A 138 8.68 -9.90 18.97
CA SER A 138 8.93 -10.55 17.68
C SER A 138 9.12 -9.50 16.58
N MET A 139 9.89 -9.84 15.53
CA MET A 139 10.05 -9.00 14.35
C MET A 139 8.73 -8.52 13.77
N LEU A 140 7.74 -9.43 13.72
CA LEU A 140 6.42 -9.12 13.19
C LEU A 140 5.61 -8.25 14.17
N GLY A 141 5.78 -8.46 15.48
CA GLY A 141 5.19 -7.60 16.51
C GLY A 141 5.64 -6.14 16.34
N ILE A 142 6.95 -5.92 16.21
CA ILE A 142 7.50 -4.59 15.95
C ILE A 142 6.93 -3.99 14.65
N ALA A 143 6.80 -4.79 13.59
CA ALA A 143 6.23 -4.31 12.33
C ALA A 143 4.77 -3.84 12.49
N PHE A 144 3.96 -4.57 13.25
CA PHE A 144 2.57 -4.18 13.52
C PHE A 144 2.48 -2.91 14.37
N GLU A 145 3.31 -2.76 15.40
CA GLU A 145 3.41 -1.53 16.18
C GLU A 145 3.81 -0.32 15.31
N CYS A 146 4.55 -0.55 14.23
CA CYS A 146 4.93 0.48 13.28
C CYS A 146 3.90 0.71 12.15
N GLY A 147 2.68 0.14 12.25
CA GLY A 147 1.58 0.39 11.33
C GLY A 147 1.55 -0.49 10.10
N PHE A 148 2.34 -1.57 10.04
CA PHE A 148 2.14 -2.60 9.02
C PHE A 148 0.98 -3.51 9.40
N ASN A 149 0.14 -3.87 8.44
CA ASN A 149 -1.01 -4.77 8.66
C ASN A 149 -0.77 -6.21 8.15
N SER A 150 0.37 -6.48 7.50
CA SER A 150 0.69 -7.82 7.02
C SER A 150 2.19 -8.09 6.97
N LYS A 151 2.57 -9.35 7.24
CA LYS A 151 3.94 -9.84 7.15
C LYS A 151 4.53 -9.72 5.74
N SER A 152 3.72 -9.99 4.73
CA SER A 152 4.16 -9.95 3.32
C SER A 152 4.51 -8.53 2.90
N THR A 153 3.64 -7.56 3.19
CA THR A 153 3.88 -6.13 2.93
C THR A 153 5.11 -5.65 3.67
N PHE A 154 5.21 -5.94 4.97
CA PHE A 154 6.37 -5.57 5.78
C PHE A 154 7.69 -6.09 5.17
N ASN A 155 7.80 -7.38 4.92
CA ASN A 155 9.04 -7.98 4.39
C ASN A 155 9.44 -7.38 3.04
N SER A 156 8.49 -7.18 2.15
CA SER A 156 8.73 -6.63 0.82
C SER A 156 9.19 -5.18 0.88
N VAL A 157 8.46 -4.34 1.64
CA VAL A 157 8.79 -2.93 1.85
C VAL A 157 10.14 -2.78 2.56
N PHE A 158 10.37 -3.56 3.61
CA PHE A 158 11.63 -3.50 4.35
C PHE A 158 12.83 -3.82 3.44
N LYS A 159 12.73 -4.89 2.64
CA LYS A 159 13.78 -5.25 1.68
C LYS A 159 13.97 -4.18 0.60
N GLN A 160 12.90 -3.57 0.13
CA GLN A 160 12.95 -2.48 -0.86
C GLN A 160 13.73 -1.27 -0.33
N PHE A 161 13.47 -0.86 0.92
CA PHE A 161 14.09 0.33 1.51
C PHE A 161 15.51 0.09 2.06
N THR A 162 15.82 -1.14 2.50
CA THR A 162 17.09 -1.44 3.19
C THR A 162 18.05 -2.31 2.38
N GLY A 163 17.57 -2.93 1.30
CA GLY A 163 18.30 -3.93 0.53
C GLY A 163 18.44 -5.28 1.23
N LYS A 164 18.01 -5.41 2.49
CA LYS A 164 18.14 -6.61 3.33
C LYS A 164 16.77 -7.05 3.83
N THR A 165 16.64 -8.33 4.15
CA THR A 165 15.49 -8.80 4.91
C THR A 165 15.54 -8.27 6.37
N PRO A 166 14.41 -8.16 7.08
CA PRO A 166 14.40 -7.74 8.48
C PRO A 166 15.33 -8.57 9.37
N SER A 167 15.38 -9.89 9.14
CA SER A 167 16.24 -10.81 9.91
C SER A 167 17.73 -10.59 9.65
N GLU A 168 18.12 -10.39 8.38
CA GLU A 168 19.49 -10.05 8.00
C GLU A 168 19.90 -8.70 8.56
N PHE A 169 19.01 -7.73 8.54
CA PHE A 169 19.25 -6.40 9.11
C PHE A 169 19.51 -6.49 10.62
N LYS A 170 18.62 -7.18 11.36
CA LYS A 170 18.78 -7.37 12.81
C LYS A 170 20.11 -8.05 13.13
N LYS A 171 20.48 -9.14 12.44
CA LYS A 171 21.75 -9.83 12.63
C LYS A 171 22.94 -8.91 12.39
N SER A 172 22.94 -8.17 11.26
CA SER A 172 24.04 -7.24 10.97
C SER A 172 24.17 -6.09 11.95
N ALA A 173 23.09 -5.64 12.61
CA ALA A 173 23.15 -4.58 13.60
C ALA A 173 23.82 -5.05 14.91
N PHE A 174 23.68 -6.31 15.28
CA PHE A 174 24.30 -6.86 16.47
C PHE A 174 25.77 -7.29 16.25
N ASP A 175 26.13 -7.75 15.03
CA ASP A 175 27.50 -8.14 14.69
C ASP A 175 28.50 -6.96 14.71
N PHE A 176 28.03 -5.71 14.70
CA PHE A 176 28.85 -4.49 14.83
C PHE A 176 29.02 -4.01 16.29
N SER A 177 28.42 -4.70 17.26
CA SER A 177 28.41 -4.28 18.68
C SER A 177 29.40 -5.09 19.54
N GLU A 178 30.14 -6.03 18.92
CA GLU A 178 31.30 -6.75 19.50
C GLU A 178 32.62 -6.15 18.96
#